data_0d28f90135cb4a63d0b6a0fe496b00c0
#
_entry.id   0d28f90135cb4a63d0b6a0fe496b00c0
#
_cell.length_a   1.000
_cell.length_b   1.000
_cell.length_c   1.000
_cell.angle_alpha   90.00
_cell.angle_beta   90.00
_cell.angle_gamma   90.00
#
_symmetry.space_group_name_H-M   'P 1'
#
loop_
_entity.id
_entity.type
_entity.pdbx_description
1 polymer ?
#
loop_
_entity_poly.entity_id
_entity_poly.type
_entity_poly.pdbx_seq_one_letter_code
_entity_poly.pdbx_strand_id
1 'polypeptide(L)'
;MPSNPFTLYSIILFVTACVTGFLSCYSSRQQYYPVAQWFGWLMLSFTFYSLGYGMELACNSLSQVKFWINFEFIGAAFIPAFSLAMAFSYQRHRHPPFEFVVLLLLLSATTLVIQLGNDYHHFNFRSINFKQIDKVTISMLEFGPWYYFHLIYTNLAVLVTIIIF
;
A
#
# COMPACT_ATOMS: atom_id res chain seq x y z
N MET A 1 22.00 27.10 -4.26
CA MET A 1 21.86 25.87 -5.08
C MET A 1 20.50 25.27 -4.78
N PRO A 2 19.66 24.93 -5.75
CA PRO A 2 18.42 24.23 -5.45
C PRO A 2 18.77 22.91 -4.78
N SER A 3 18.36 22.74 -3.53
CA SER A 3 18.56 21.52 -2.79
C SER A 3 17.77 20.40 -3.49
N ASN A 4 18.47 19.36 -3.91
CA ASN A 4 17.80 18.19 -4.49
C ASN A 4 16.84 17.62 -3.42
N PRO A 5 15.51 17.59 -3.64
CA PRO A 5 14.55 17.12 -2.66
C PRO A 5 14.65 15.62 -2.42
N PHE A 6 15.25 14.89 -3.37
CA PHE A 6 15.38 13.44 -3.26
C PHE A 6 16.55 13.06 -2.35
N THR A 7 16.23 12.30 -1.34
CA THR A 7 17.18 11.73 -0.38
C THR A 7 17.51 10.29 -0.74
N LEU A 8 18.52 9.70 -0.05
CA LEU A 8 18.85 8.29 -0.20
C LEU A 8 17.62 7.38 0.04
N TYR A 9 16.77 7.74 1.02
CA TYR A 9 15.54 6.99 1.32
C TYR A 9 14.54 7.02 0.16
N SER A 10 14.31 8.19 -0.44
CA SER A 10 13.43 8.30 -1.62
C SER A 10 13.97 7.50 -2.81
N ILE A 11 15.28 7.49 -3.03
CA ILE A 11 15.91 6.72 -4.11
C ILE A 11 15.69 5.21 -3.89
N ILE A 12 15.89 4.71 -2.67
CA ILE A 12 15.64 3.29 -2.34
C ILE A 12 14.18 2.92 -2.61
N LEU A 13 13.23 3.78 -2.23
CA LEU A 13 11.81 3.55 -2.47
C LEU A 13 11.47 3.54 -3.96
N PHE A 14 12.07 4.43 -4.78
CA PHE A 14 11.88 4.40 -6.23
C PHE A 14 12.47 3.15 -6.88
N VAL A 15 13.64 2.71 -6.44
CA VAL A 15 14.20 1.42 -6.88
C VAL A 15 13.27 0.27 -6.52
N THR A 16 12.72 0.26 -5.30
CA THR A 16 11.74 -0.74 -4.86
C THR A 16 10.48 -0.69 -5.74
N ALA A 17 9.97 0.50 -6.04
CA ALA A 17 8.81 0.66 -6.94
C ALA A 17 9.10 0.14 -8.36
N CYS A 18 10.29 0.39 -8.90
CA CYS A 18 10.69 -0.16 -10.20
C CYS A 18 10.76 -1.69 -10.19
N VAL A 19 11.37 -2.28 -9.15
CA VAL A 19 11.50 -3.73 -9.03
C VAL A 19 10.12 -4.38 -8.85
N THR A 20 9.28 -3.87 -7.95
CA THR A 20 7.94 -4.42 -7.75
C THR A 20 7.03 -4.22 -8.97
N GLY A 21 7.14 -3.09 -9.67
CA GLY A 21 6.44 -2.85 -10.93
C GLY A 21 6.86 -3.81 -12.03
N PHE A 22 8.16 -4.07 -12.17
CA PHE A 22 8.67 -5.09 -13.10
C PHE A 22 8.13 -6.48 -12.75
N LEU A 23 8.18 -6.88 -11.47
CA LEU A 23 7.64 -8.16 -11.00
C LEU A 23 6.14 -8.28 -11.24
N SER A 24 5.37 -7.21 -11.06
CA SER A 24 3.95 -7.16 -11.39
C SER A 24 3.72 -7.42 -12.89
N CYS A 25 4.42 -6.71 -13.77
CA CYS A 25 4.31 -6.89 -15.20
C CYS A 25 4.77 -8.29 -15.66
N TYR A 26 5.83 -8.82 -15.08
CA TYR A 26 6.30 -10.17 -15.39
C TYR A 26 5.28 -11.22 -14.96
N SER A 27 4.76 -11.10 -13.74
CA SER A 27 3.82 -12.04 -13.15
C SER A 27 2.47 -12.05 -13.89
N SER A 28 2.01 -10.90 -14.39
CA SER A 28 0.77 -10.77 -15.15
C SER A 28 0.79 -11.54 -16.48
N ARG A 29 1.99 -11.90 -16.99
CA ARG A 29 2.15 -12.75 -18.19
C ARG A 29 1.99 -14.25 -17.88
N GLN A 30 2.05 -14.63 -16.59
CA GLN A 30 1.97 -16.03 -16.13
C GLN A 30 0.52 -16.41 -15.79
N GLN A 31 -0.40 -16.22 -16.75
CA GLN A 31 -1.84 -16.37 -16.54
C GLN A 31 -2.30 -17.79 -16.16
N TYR A 32 -1.50 -18.80 -16.45
CA TYR A 32 -1.81 -20.21 -16.12
C TYR A 32 -1.73 -20.51 -14.61
N TYR A 33 -1.03 -19.67 -13.84
CA TYR A 33 -0.81 -19.91 -12.42
C TYR A 33 -1.58 -18.87 -11.57
N PRO A 34 -2.66 -19.30 -10.86
CA PRO A 34 -3.44 -18.40 -10.02
C PRO A 34 -2.60 -17.63 -9.00
N VAL A 35 -1.59 -18.28 -8.42
CA VAL A 35 -0.65 -17.66 -7.48
C VAL A 35 0.10 -16.49 -8.12
N ALA A 36 0.57 -16.67 -9.35
CA ALA A 36 1.32 -15.64 -10.06
C ALA A 36 0.45 -14.40 -10.35
N GLN A 37 -0.83 -14.59 -10.66
CA GLN A 37 -1.74 -13.46 -10.88
C GLN A 37 -1.93 -12.64 -9.60
N TRP A 38 -2.21 -13.29 -8.46
CA TRP A 38 -2.37 -12.60 -7.18
C TRP A 38 -1.07 -11.98 -6.68
N PHE A 39 0.07 -12.65 -6.91
CA PHE A 39 1.37 -12.07 -6.67
C PHE A 39 1.60 -10.81 -7.52
N GLY A 40 1.18 -10.80 -8.78
CA GLY A 40 1.26 -9.62 -9.64
C GLY A 40 0.48 -8.43 -9.10
N TRP A 41 -0.75 -8.66 -8.63
CA TRP A 41 -1.57 -7.62 -7.98
C TRP A 41 -0.96 -7.13 -6.66
N LEU A 42 -0.39 -8.04 -5.86
CA LEU A 42 0.32 -7.68 -4.64
C LEU A 42 1.54 -6.80 -4.95
N MET A 43 2.34 -7.17 -5.94
CA MET A 43 3.50 -6.36 -6.36
C MET A 43 3.09 -5.00 -6.91
N LEU A 44 1.96 -4.91 -7.61
CA LEU A 44 1.40 -3.64 -8.07
C LEU A 44 1.03 -2.74 -6.87
N SER A 45 0.43 -3.31 -5.84
CA SER A 45 0.12 -2.58 -4.60
C SER A 45 1.37 -2.04 -3.91
N PHE A 46 2.43 -2.83 -3.83
CA PHE A 46 3.72 -2.36 -3.31
C PHE A 46 4.35 -1.29 -4.19
N THR A 47 4.13 -1.32 -5.51
CA THR A 47 4.60 -0.28 -6.43
C THR A 47 3.96 1.06 -6.11
N PHE A 48 2.62 1.11 -5.98
CA PHE A 48 1.90 2.33 -5.60
C PHE A 48 2.33 2.85 -4.23
N TYR A 49 2.44 1.96 -3.24
CA TYR A 49 2.88 2.31 -1.90
C TYR A 49 4.29 2.92 -1.90
N SER A 50 5.27 2.22 -2.50
CA SER A 50 6.66 2.67 -2.50
C SER A 50 6.86 3.96 -3.30
N LEU A 51 6.14 4.11 -4.42
CA LEU A 51 6.19 5.33 -5.22
C LEU A 51 5.62 6.52 -4.45
N GLY A 52 4.45 6.34 -3.83
CA GLY A 52 3.79 7.38 -3.04
C GLY A 52 4.65 7.82 -1.87
N TYR A 53 5.15 6.88 -1.07
CA TYR A 53 6.00 7.18 0.07
C TYR A 53 7.34 7.81 -0.33
N GLY A 54 7.95 7.37 -1.43
CA GLY A 54 9.14 8.01 -1.98
C GLY A 54 8.94 9.46 -2.37
N MET A 55 7.78 9.79 -2.94
CA MET A 55 7.39 11.16 -3.28
C MET A 55 7.01 11.99 -2.05
N GLU A 56 6.33 11.39 -1.07
CA GLU A 56 5.98 12.05 0.20
C GLU A 56 7.23 12.58 0.91
N LEU A 57 8.30 11.77 0.99
CA LEU A 57 9.56 12.17 1.62
C LEU A 57 10.26 13.36 0.91
N ALA A 58 9.90 13.62 -0.35
CA ALA A 58 10.44 14.71 -1.15
C ALA A 58 9.55 15.97 -1.15
N CYS A 59 8.39 15.93 -0.48
CA CYS A 59 7.43 17.04 -0.45
C CYS A 59 7.91 18.20 0.41
N ASN A 60 7.41 19.42 0.06
CA ASN A 60 7.72 20.65 0.79
C ASN A 60 6.46 21.37 1.31
N SER A 61 5.28 20.79 1.11
CA SER A 61 4.01 21.38 1.56
C SER A 61 3.03 20.33 2.07
N LEU A 62 2.17 20.73 3.02
CA LEU A 62 1.16 19.84 3.60
C LEU A 62 0.19 19.28 2.56
N SER A 63 -0.19 20.10 1.57
CA SER A 63 -1.07 19.67 0.49
C SER A 63 -0.47 18.54 -0.35
N GLN A 64 0.85 18.64 -0.66
CA GLN A 64 1.56 17.57 -1.37
C GLN A 64 1.68 16.31 -0.52
N VAL A 65 2.00 16.43 0.78
CA VAL A 65 2.07 15.29 1.71
C VAL A 65 0.73 14.55 1.75
N LYS A 66 -0.40 15.26 1.95
CA LYS A 66 -1.73 14.66 1.94
C LYS A 66 -2.06 13.97 0.61
N PHE A 67 -1.71 14.58 -0.52
CA PHE A 67 -1.92 13.97 -1.83
C PHE A 67 -1.18 12.65 -1.96
N TRP A 68 0.11 12.60 -1.57
CA TRP A 68 0.92 11.39 -1.70
C TRP A 68 0.52 10.31 -0.70
N ILE A 69 0.11 10.67 0.52
CA ILE A 69 -0.51 9.71 1.47
C ILE A 69 -1.77 9.07 0.85
N ASN A 70 -2.64 9.86 0.22
CA ASN A 70 -3.82 9.31 -0.46
C ASN A 70 -3.43 8.38 -1.63
N PHE A 71 -2.37 8.72 -2.37
CA PHE A 71 -1.84 7.89 -3.44
C PHE A 71 -1.26 6.58 -2.91
N GLU A 72 -0.53 6.58 -1.79
CA GLU A 72 -0.03 5.37 -1.14
C GLU A 72 -1.17 4.40 -0.78
N PHE A 73 -2.28 4.92 -0.31
CA PHE A 73 -3.43 4.11 0.09
C PHE A 73 -4.11 3.41 -1.08
N ILE A 74 -3.87 3.83 -2.35
CA ILE A 74 -4.26 3.04 -3.53
C ILE A 74 -3.58 1.67 -3.51
N GLY A 75 -2.35 1.60 -3.01
CA GLY A 75 -1.65 0.33 -2.82
C GLY A 75 -1.91 -0.29 -1.45
N ALA A 76 -1.64 0.46 -0.37
CA ALA A 76 -1.65 -0.02 1.01
C ALA A 76 -2.96 -0.72 1.40
N ALA A 77 -4.12 -0.19 0.97
CA ALA A 77 -5.43 -0.75 1.28
C ALA A 77 -5.64 -2.16 0.71
N PHE A 78 -4.98 -2.50 -0.41
CA PHE A 78 -5.16 -3.78 -1.09
C PHE A 78 -4.10 -4.84 -0.76
N ILE A 79 -2.99 -4.47 -0.12
CA ILE A 79 -1.93 -5.42 0.28
C ILE A 79 -2.50 -6.62 1.04
N PRO A 80 -3.32 -6.47 2.11
CA PRO A 80 -3.82 -7.61 2.85
C PRO A 80 -4.76 -8.49 2.02
N ALA A 81 -5.58 -7.91 1.14
CA ALA A 81 -6.48 -8.65 0.28
C ALA A 81 -5.72 -9.55 -0.72
N PHE A 82 -4.73 -8.97 -1.40
CA PHE A 82 -3.97 -9.72 -2.40
C PHE A 82 -3.01 -10.73 -1.76
N SER A 83 -2.47 -10.46 -0.57
CA SER A 83 -1.66 -11.43 0.16
C SER A 83 -2.47 -12.66 0.57
N LEU A 84 -3.70 -12.49 1.09
CA LEU A 84 -4.59 -13.60 1.44
C LEU A 84 -5.06 -14.36 0.20
N ALA A 85 -5.40 -13.68 -0.89
CA ALA A 85 -5.78 -14.32 -2.14
C ALA A 85 -4.63 -15.15 -2.73
N MET A 86 -3.40 -14.63 -2.64
CA MET A 86 -2.19 -15.34 -3.05
C MET A 86 -1.95 -16.58 -2.18
N ALA A 87 -2.03 -16.46 -0.86
CA ALA A 87 -1.87 -17.58 0.08
C ALA A 87 -2.90 -18.68 -0.15
N PHE A 88 -4.18 -18.29 -0.34
CA PHE A 88 -5.23 -19.25 -0.69
C PHE A 88 -4.91 -19.99 -2.00
N SER A 89 -4.51 -19.25 -3.03
CA SER A 89 -4.19 -19.82 -4.34
C SER A 89 -2.98 -20.75 -4.29
N TYR A 90 -1.99 -20.45 -3.43
CA TYR A 90 -0.84 -21.31 -3.19
C TYR A 90 -1.26 -22.64 -2.56
N GLN A 91 -2.04 -22.58 -1.47
CA GLN A 91 -2.47 -23.77 -0.74
C GLN A 91 -3.40 -24.68 -1.55
N ARG A 92 -4.29 -24.09 -2.35
CA ARG A 92 -5.34 -24.82 -3.06
C ARG A 92 -5.05 -25.07 -4.55
N HIS A 93 -3.98 -24.53 -5.08
CA HIS A 93 -3.61 -24.57 -6.51
C HIS A 93 -4.72 -24.10 -7.47
N ARG A 94 -5.60 -23.23 -7.01
CA ARG A 94 -6.75 -22.67 -7.74
C ARG A 94 -7.05 -21.25 -7.30
N HIS A 95 -7.87 -20.55 -8.09
CA HIS A 95 -8.38 -19.23 -7.68
C HIS A 95 -9.22 -19.33 -6.41
N PRO A 96 -9.18 -18.29 -5.54
CA PRO A 96 -10.11 -18.19 -4.41
C PRO A 96 -11.57 -18.14 -4.90
N PRO A 97 -12.54 -18.57 -4.08
CA PRO A 97 -13.96 -18.36 -4.38
C PRO A 97 -14.29 -16.90 -4.63
N PHE A 98 -15.21 -16.64 -5.55
CA PHE A 98 -15.58 -15.28 -5.94
C PHE A 98 -16.05 -14.45 -4.73
N GLU A 99 -16.87 -15.04 -3.86
CA GLU A 99 -17.40 -14.37 -2.66
C GLU A 99 -16.29 -13.95 -1.70
N PHE A 100 -15.26 -14.78 -1.56
CA PHE A 100 -14.09 -14.48 -0.72
C PHE A 100 -13.30 -13.29 -1.30
N VAL A 101 -13.06 -13.29 -2.61
CA VAL A 101 -12.37 -12.18 -3.29
C VAL A 101 -13.16 -10.89 -3.16
N VAL A 102 -14.48 -10.95 -3.39
CA VAL A 102 -15.37 -9.78 -3.27
C VAL A 102 -15.32 -9.21 -1.86
N LEU A 103 -15.39 -10.06 -0.82
CA LEU A 103 -15.29 -9.61 0.57
C LEU A 103 -13.97 -8.88 0.85
N LEU A 104 -12.86 -9.45 0.42
CA LEU A 104 -11.53 -8.85 0.60
C LEU A 104 -11.42 -7.50 -0.13
N LEU A 105 -11.91 -7.43 -1.37
CA LEU A 105 -11.87 -6.21 -2.17
C LEU A 105 -12.81 -5.12 -1.62
N LEU A 106 -13.98 -5.49 -1.11
CA LEU A 106 -14.89 -4.55 -0.46
C LEU A 106 -14.26 -3.93 0.78
N LEU A 107 -13.59 -4.73 1.62
CA LEU A 107 -12.89 -4.22 2.80
C LEU A 107 -11.75 -3.27 2.41
N SER A 108 -10.98 -3.62 1.38
CA SER A 108 -9.92 -2.77 0.85
C SER A 108 -10.46 -1.48 0.25
N ALA A 109 -11.52 -1.55 -0.55
CA ALA A 109 -12.18 -0.39 -1.13
C ALA A 109 -12.76 0.53 -0.05
N THR A 110 -13.37 -0.03 1.01
CA THR A 110 -13.85 0.74 2.16
C THR A 110 -12.71 1.51 2.83
N THR A 111 -11.55 0.86 3.02
CA THR A 111 -10.37 1.52 3.58
C THR A 111 -9.89 2.68 2.70
N LEU A 112 -9.87 2.48 1.37
CA LEU A 112 -9.49 3.53 0.43
C LEU A 112 -10.48 4.70 0.46
N VAL A 113 -11.80 4.42 0.46
CA VAL A 113 -12.85 5.46 0.54
C VAL A 113 -12.73 6.26 1.84
N ILE A 114 -12.52 5.58 2.98
CA ILE A 114 -12.30 6.24 4.27
C ILE A 114 -11.04 7.10 4.23
N GLN A 115 -9.96 6.64 3.60
CA GLN A 115 -8.76 7.46 3.46
C GLN A 115 -9.00 8.71 2.60
N LEU A 116 -9.63 8.56 1.44
CA LEU A 116 -9.91 9.68 0.53
C LEU A 116 -10.86 10.72 1.17
N GLY A 117 -11.80 10.27 2.01
CA GLY A 117 -12.71 11.14 2.78
C GLY A 117 -12.15 11.63 4.11
N ASN A 118 -10.89 11.33 4.44
CA ASN A 118 -10.36 11.57 5.78
C ASN A 118 -10.40 13.03 6.24
N ASP A 119 -10.30 13.99 5.33
CA ASP A 119 -10.39 15.42 5.65
C ASP A 119 -11.76 15.84 6.22
N TYR A 120 -12.81 15.01 6.03
CA TYR A 120 -14.17 15.27 6.54
C TYR A 120 -14.43 14.59 7.88
N HIS A 121 -13.99 13.36 8.09
CA HIS A 121 -14.40 12.55 9.25
C HIS A 121 -13.25 12.13 10.17
N HIS A 122 -12.00 12.30 9.77
CA HIS A 122 -10.78 12.03 10.55
C HIS A 122 -10.69 10.60 11.14
N PHE A 123 -11.32 9.59 10.47
CA PHE A 123 -11.34 8.21 10.96
C PHE A 123 -10.02 7.49 10.76
N ASN A 124 -9.30 7.77 9.68
CA ASN A 124 -8.00 7.15 9.42
C ASN A 124 -6.87 7.91 10.09
N PHE A 125 -6.79 9.23 9.88
CA PHE A 125 -5.85 10.12 10.55
C PHE A 125 -6.60 11.27 11.20
N ARG A 126 -6.40 11.49 12.50
CA ARG A 126 -6.97 12.62 13.25
C ARG A 126 -6.32 13.93 12.86
N SER A 127 -4.98 13.92 12.73
CA SER A 127 -4.23 15.05 12.22
C SER A 127 -3.08 14.57 11.32
N ILE A 128 -2.77 15.35 10.29
CA ILE A 128 -1.64 15.13 9.40
C ILE A 128 -0.82 16.42 9.45
N ASN A 129 0.36 16.34 10.06
CA ASN A 129 1.34 17.39 10.08
C ASN A 129 2.64 16.89 9.44
N PHE A 130 3.55 17.78 9.11
CA PHE A 130 4.87 17.37 8.66
C PHE A 130 5.94 18.22 9.32
N LYS A 131 7.12 17.62 9.49
CA LYS A 131 8.31 18.30 9.94
C LYS A 131 9.42 18.02 8.95
N GLN A 132 10.13 19.07 8.58
CA GLN A 132 11.30 18.93 7.72
C GLN A 132 12.55 18.83 8.61
N ILE A 133 13.28 17.73 8.50
CA ILE A 133 14.55 17.52 9.20
C ILE A 133 15.61 17.34 8.12
N ASP A 134 16.57 18.27 8.07
CA ASP A 134 17.55 18.41 7.02
C ASP A 134 16.88 18.59 5.63
N LYS A 135 16.77 17.52 4.84
CA LYS A 135 16.16 17.52 3.51
C LYS A 135 15.06 16.46 3.38
N VAL A 136 14.68 15.84 4.50
CA VAL A 136 13.65 14.79 4.53
C VAL A 136 12.40 15.36 5.15
N THR A 137 11.28 15.16 4.47
CA THR A 137 9.96 15.43 5.04
C THR A 137 9.52 14.22 5.85
N ILE A 138 9.26 14.42 7.13
CA ILE A 138 8.72 13.39 8.02
C ILE A 138 7.29 13.75 8.36
N SER A 139 6.35 12.89 7.97
CA SER A 139 4.94 13.07 8.32
C SER A 139 4.71 12.71 9.78
N MET A 140 4.10 13.63 10.52
CA MET A 140 3.65 13.43 11.89
C MET A 140 2.16 13.13 11.84
N LEU A 141 1.81 11.84 11.97
CA LEU A 141 0.45 11.34 11.83
C LEU A 141 -0.12 11.00 13.20
N GLU A 142 -1.29 11.54 13.51
CA GLU A 142 -2.10 11.06 14.63
C GLU A 142 -3.14 10.07 14.10
N PHE A 143 -3.04 8.82 14.55
CA PHE A 143 -3.84 7.73 14.01
C PHE A 143 -5.27 7.77 14.54
N GLY A 144 -6.23 7.55 13.65
CA GLY A 144 -7.64 7.38 13.96
C GLY A 144 -8.02 5.91 14.19
N PRO A 145 -9.29 5.65 14.59
CA PRO A 145 -9.74 4.29 14.92
C PRO A 145 -9.69 3.32 13.73
N TRP A 146 -9.98 3.79 12.52
CA TRP A 146 -9.93 2.95 11.30
C TRP A 146 -8.50 2.52 10.96
N TYR A 147 -7.52 3.39 11.19
CA TYR A 147 -6.11 3.05 10.97
C TYR A 147 -5.69 1.83 11.80
N TYR A 148 -6.07 1.78 13.08
CA TYR A 148 -5.76 0.64 13.95
C TYR A 148 -6.46 -0.64 13.48
N PHE A 149 -7.72 -0.54 13.05
CA PHE A 149 -8.43 -1.67 12.47
C PHE A 149 -7.71 -2.20 11.22
N HIS A 150 -7.35 -1.31 10.30
CA HIS A 150 -6.64 -1.67 9.07
C HIS A 150 -5.24 -2.23 9.37
N LEU A 151 -4.53 -1.67 10.34
CA LEU A 151 -3.23 -2.16 10.79
C LEU A 151 -3.31 -3.60 11.32
N ILE A 152 -4.29 -3.89 12.19
CA ILE A 152 -4.52 -5.23 12.73
C ILE A 152 -4.87 -6.20 11.59
N TYR A 153 -5.78 -5.81 10.71
CA TYR A 153 -6.17 -6.61 9.55
C TYR A 153 -4.97 -6.94 8.66
N THR A 154 -4.14 -5.95 8.33
CA THR A 154 -2.96 -6.13 7.50
C THR A 154 -1.94 -7.08 8.15
N ASN A 155 -1.66 -6.89 9.45
CA ASN A 155 -0.71 -7.77 10.15
C ASN A 155 -1.23 -9.21 10.26
N LEU A 156 -2.52 -9.41 10.52
CA LEU A 156 -3.12 -10.74 10.52
C LEU A 156 -3.08 -11.40 9.13
N ALA A 157 -3.38 -10.64 8.08
CA ALA A 157 -3.31 -11.15 6.71
C ALA A 157 -1.89 -11.58 6.32
N VAL A 158 -0.88 -10.79 6.68
CA VAL A 158 0.53 -11.11 6.44
C VAL A 158 0.94 -12.33 7.27
N LEU A 159 0.55 -12.41 8.55
CA LEU A 159 0.85 -13.55 9.41
C LEU A 159 0.25 -14.85 8.85
N VAL A 160 -1.02 -14.83 8.44
CA VAL A 160 -1.68 -15.99 7.80
C VAL A 160 -0.94 -16.38 6.51
N THR A 161 -0.54 -15.39 5.73
CA THR A 161 0.23 -15.64 4.50
C THR A 161 1.55 -16.34 4.80
N ILE A 162 2.31 -15.88 5.80
CA ILE A 162 3.60 -16.48 6.20
C ILE A 162 3.41 -17.91 6.72
N ILE A 163 2.33 -18.20 7.47
CA ILE A 163 2.05 -19.55 8.00
C ILE A 163 1.71 -20.52 6.87
N ILE A 164 1.10 -20.05 5.79
CA ILE A 164 0.68 -20.89 4.66
C ILE A 164 1.85 -21.22 3.73
N PHE A 165 2.85 -20.33 3.62
CA PHE A 165 4.05 -20.53 2.81
C PHE A 165 5.15 -21.24 3.56
#